data_04e1e0268885c15f32c391997669d362
#
_entry.id   04e1e0268885c15f32c391997669d362
#
_cell.length_a   1.000
_cell.length_b   1.000
_cell.length_c   1.000
_cell.angle_alpha   90.00
_cell.angle_beta   90.00
_cell.angle_gamma   90.00
#
_symmetry.space_group_name_H-M   'P 1'
#
loop_
_entity.id
_entity.type
_entity.pdbx_description
1 polymer ?
#
loop_
_entity_poly.entity_id
_entity_poly.type
_entity_poly.pdbx_seq_one_letter_code
_entity_poly.pdbx_strand_id
1 'polypeptide(L)'
;MDCYNCRNSALESLPLRESIVRTQHWRVGHAFNVTLPGRLVLAPLRHVTALDELPADAHAELGTLLGSLSGALRAVTGCVKTYVMQFSEAEGYEHLHVHLVPRMADQPVDLKGPNVFGYLTDDETQWLTDAERDRLAGELQGALG
;
A
#
# COMPACT_ATOMS: atom_id res chain seq x y z
N MET A 1 20.66 10.13 -1.91
CA MET A 1 19.26 10.52 -1.64
C MET A 1 18.65 9.53 -0.68
N ASP A 2 18.12 10.01 0.41
CA ASP A 2 17.49 9.15 1.41
C ASP A 2 16.02 8.93 1.04
N CYS A 3 15.70 7.75 0.51
CA CYS A 3 14.37 7.39 0.07
C CYS A 3 13.94 6.06 0.71
N TYR A 4 12.87 6.10 1.49
CA TYR A 4 12.31 4.92 2.16
C TYR A 4 12.05 3.76 1.18
N ASN A 5 11.39 4.03 0.06
CA ASN A 5 11.06 2.99 -0.91
C ASN A 5 12.30 2.42 -1.60
N CYS A 6 13.27 3.26 -1.95
CA CYS A 6 14.52 2.79 -2.55
C CYS A 6 15.33 1.95 -1.59
N ARG A 7 15.42 2.36 -0.32
CA ARG A 7 16.12 1.57 0.70
C ARG A 7 15.52 0.18 0.85
N ASN A 8 14.19 0.12 0.99
CA ASN A 8 13.50 -1.17 1.14
C ASN A 8 13.64 -2.03 -0.11
N SER A 9 13.49 -1.44 -1.28
CA SER A 9 13.60 -2.20 -2.53
C SER A 9 14.99 -2.75 -2.79
N ALA A 10 16.03 -2.15 -2.19
CA ALA A 10 17.42 -2.58 -2.33
C ALA A 10 17.80 -3.71 -1.35
N LEU A 11 17.00 -4.00 -0.34
CA LEU A 11 17.29 -5.06 0.62
C LEU A 11 17.11 -6.44 -0.02
N GLU A 12 18.03 -7.36 0.29
CA GLU A 12 17.95 -8.75 -0.19
C GLU A 12 16.77 -9.51 0.45
N SER A 13 16.42 -9.16 1.68
CA SER A 13 15.33 -9.77 2.42
C SER A 13 14.50 -8.70 3.10
N LEU A 14 13.19 -8.77 2.91
CA LEU A 14 12.21 -7.88 3.53
C LEU A 14 11.24 -8.68 4.38
N PRO A 15 10.76 -8.11 5.50
CA PRO A 15 9.64 -8.72 6.18
C PRO A 15 8.41 -8.71 5.26
N LEU A 16 7.51 -9.65 5.50
CA LEU A 16 6.35 -9.86 4.63
C LEU A 16 5.51 -8.60 4.45
N ARG A 17 5.34 -7.81 5.51
CA ARG A 17 4.60 -6.56 5.49
C ARG A 17 5.15 -5.52 4.49
N GLU A 18 6.41 -5.64 4.12
CA GLU A 18 7.07 -4.70 3.19
C GLU A 18 7.16 -5.27 1.77
N SER A 19 6.84 -6.54 1.57
CA SER A 19 6.93 -7.21 0.27
C SER A 19 5.86 -8.28 0.13
N ILE A 20 4.59 -7.85 0.15
CA ILE A 20 3.44 -8.73 -0.06
C ILE A 20 3.48 -9.29 -1.48
N VAL A 21 3.77 -8.41 -2.45
CA VAL A 21 3.97 -8.75 -3.86
C VAL A 21 5.17 -7.97 -4.37
N ARG A 22 5.97 -8.62 -5.21
CA ARG A 22 7.02 -7.97 -5.98
C ARG A 22 6.92 -8.45 -7.43
N THR A 23 6.77 -7.51 -8.34
CA THR A 23 6.74 -7.77 -9.78
C THR A 23 8.00 -7.21 -10.44
N GLN A 24 8.04 -7.23 -11.77
CA GLN A 24 9.14 -6.64 -12.52
C GLN A 24 9.31 -5.15 -12.20
N HIS A 25 8.21 -4.42 -12.01
CA HIS A 25 8.25 -2.96 -11.85
C HIS A 25 7.78 -2.46 -10.48
N TRP A 26 7.06 -3.26 -9.69
CA TRP A 26 6.39 -2.81 -8.48
C TRP A 26 6.71 -3.66 -7.26
N ARG A 27 6.65 -3.03 -6.11
CA ARG A 27 6.63 -3.69 -4.80
C ARG A 27 5.42 -3.20 -4.01
N VAL A 28 4.74 -4.12 -3.35
CA VAL A 28 3.56 -3.83 -2.54
C VAL A 28 3.86 -4.13 -1.08
N GLY A 29 3.63 -3.16 -0.22
CA GLY A 29 3.77 -3.30 1.22
C GLY A 29 2.55 -2.77 1.96
N HIS A 30 2.50 -3.01 3.26
CA HIS A 30 1.48 -2.45 4.14
C HIS A 30 1.98 -1.14 4.72
N ALA A 31 1.16 -0.10 4.72
CA ALA A 31 1.52 1.18 5.33
C ALA A 31 1.87 1.00 6.83
N PHE A 32 2.83 1.77 7.32
CA PHE A 32 3.30 1.65 8.71
C PHE A 32 2.59 2.59 9.68
N ASN A 33 2.22 3.77 9.25
CA ASN A 33 1.69 4.86 10.08
C ASN A 33 0.15 4.87 10.14
N VAL A 34 -0.45 3.70 10.29
CA VAL A 34 -1.92 3.53 10.18
C VAL A 34 -2.51 2.83 11.39
N THR A 35 -3.76 3.16 11.67
CA THR A 35 -4.56 2.55 12.73
C THR A 35 -5.55 1.52 12.19
N LEU A 36 -5.85 1.54 10.88
CA LEU A 36 -6.77 0.61 10.22
C LEU A 36 -5.98 -0.40 9.39
N PRO A 37 -6.20 -1.72 9.57
CA PRO A 37 -5.49 -2.73 8.78
C PRO A 37 -5.94 -2.73 7.33
N GLY A 38 -5.00 -3.03 6.42
CA GLY A 38 -5.29 -3.25 5.01
C GLY A 38 -4.91 -2.10 4.08
N ARG A 39 -4.36 -0.99 4.59
CA ARG A 39 -3.86 0.08 3.72
C ARG A 39 -2.57 -0.38 3.06
N LEU A 40 -2.64 -0.61 1.75
CA LEU A 40 -1.49 -1.05 0.97
C LEU A 40 -0.85 0.13 0.24
N VAL A 41 0.45 0.02 0.04
CA VAL A 41 1.24 0.98 -0.72
C VAL A 41 1.93 0.24 -1.85
N LEU A 42 1.67 0.67 -3.08
CA LEU A 42 2.30 0.15 -4.29
C LEU A 42 3.31 1.18 -4.76
N ALA A 43 4.58 0.81 -4.79
CA ALA A 43 5.66 1.70 -5.21
C ALA A 43 6.44 1.06 -6.35
N PRO A 44 6.80 1.83 -7.41
CA PRO A 44 7.67 1.29 -8.44
C PRO A 44 9.08 1.07 -7.86
N LEU A 45 9.77 0.06 -8.38
CA LEU A 45 11.15 -0.24 -7.95
C LEU A 45 12.11 0.89 -8.36
N ARG A 46 11.85 1.48 -9.51
CA ARG A 46 12.62 2.63 -10.02
C ARG A 46 12.18 3.90 -9.29
N HIS A 47 13.13 4.73 -8.92
CA HIS A 47 12.83 6.03 -8.30
C HIS A 47 12.31 7.01 -9.36
N VAL A 48 11.01 7.25 -9.33
CA VAL A 48 10.34 8.26 -10.15
C VAL A 48 9.38 9.04 -9.23
N THR A 49 8.95 10.21 -9.67
CA THR A 49 8.05 11.08 -8.91
C THR A 49 6.69 11.26 -9.59
N ALA A 50 6.53 10.78 -10.82
CA ALA A 50 5.30 10.90 -11.59
C ALA A 50 5.03 9.64 -12.41
N LEU A 51 3.76 9.35 -12.68
CA LEU A 51 3.33 8.16 -13.42
C LEU A 51 3.85 8.10 -14.84
N ASP A 52 3.91 9.24 -15.51
CA ASP A 52 4.34 9.33 -16.92
C ASP A 52 5.82 9.04 -17.13
N GLU A 53 6.61 9.03 -16.04
CA GLU A 53 8.02 8.66 -16.09
C GLU A 53 8.24 7.14 -16.20
N LEU A 54 7.19 6.34 -15.99
CA LEU A 54 7.27 4.88 -16.05
C LEU A 54 6.91 4.36 -17.45
N PRO A 55 7.45 3.19 -17.86
CA PRO A 55 7.11 2.59 -19.14
C PRO A 55 5.69 2.01 -19.14
N ALA A 56 5.14 1.76 -20.34
CA ALA A 56 3.77 1.26 -20.50
C ALA A 56 3.53 -0.08 -19.83
N ASP A 57 4.50 -0.98 -19.79
CA ASP A 57 4.37 -2.28 -19.12
C ASP A 57 4.28 -2.13 -17.59
N ALA A 58 4.92 -1.12 -17.01
CA ALA A 58 4.74 -0.80 -15.59
C ALA A 58 3.32 -0.29 -15.31
N HIS A 59 2.75 0.50 -16.21
CA HIS A 59 1.36 0.95 -16.11
C HIS A 59 0.39 -0.23 -16.18
N ALA A 60 0.63 -1.18 -17.08
CA ALA A 60 -0.20 -2.38 -17.21
C ALA A 60 -0.12 -3.26 -15.95
N GLU A 61 1.06 -3.44 -15.39
CA GLU A 61 1.23 -4.17 -14.12
C GLU A 61 0.45 -3.50 -12.98
N LEU A 62 0.47 -2.17 -12.89
CA LEU A 62 -0.26 -1.44 -11.85
C LEU A 62 -1.75 -1.75 -11.91
N GLY A 63 -2.35 -1.71 -13.10
CA GLY A 63 -3.76 -2.03 -13.27
C GLY A 63 -4.11 -3.44 -12.81
N THR A 64 -3.30 -4.41 -13.21
CA THR A 64 -3.47 -5.82 -12.82
C THR A 64 -3.33 -6.00 -11.30
N LEU A 65 -2.32 -5.37 -10.70
CA LEU A 65 -2.10 -5.41 -9.25
C LEU A 65 -3.27 -4.80 -8.48
N LEU A 66 -3.75 -3.63 -8.89
CA LEU A 66 -4.87 -2.97 -8.22
C LEU A 66 -6.12 -3.85 -8.24
N GLY A 67 -6.41 -4.50 -9.36
CA GLY A 67 -7.55 -5.41 -9.46
C GLY A 67 -7.41 -6.62 -8.55
N SER A 68 -6.28 -7.31 -8.61
CA SER A 68 -6.01 -8.52 -7.82
C SER A 68 -5.98 -8.21 -6.31
N LEU A 69 -5.30 -7.13 -5.93
CA LEU A 69 -5.20 -6.72 -4.53
C LEU A 69 -6.55 -6.27 -3.96
N SER A 70 -7.38 -5.61 -4.76
CA SER A 70 -8.74 -5.21 -4.33
C SER A 70 -9.58 -6.44 -4.00
N GLY A 71 -9.50 -7.48 -4.82
CA GLY A 71 -10.18 -8.76 -4.57
C GLY A 71 -9.66 -9.44 -3.30
N ALA A 72 -8.34 -9.46 -3.10
CA ALA A 72 -7.72 -10.04 -1.92
C ALA A 72 -8.12 -9.28 -0.65
N LEU A 73 -8.11 -7.95 -0.68
CA LEU A 73 -8.55 -7.11 0.44
C LEU A 73 -10.00 -7.40 0.81
N ARG A 74 -10.87 -7.52 -0.18
CA ARG A 74 -12.28 -7.86 0.06
C ARG A 74 -12.41 -9.23 0.73
N ALA A 75 -11.67 -10.23 0.27
CA ALA A 75 -11.70 -11.58 0.82
C ALA A 75 -11.19 -11.61 2.27
N VAL A 76 -10.13 -10.87 2.58
CA VAL A 76 -9.46 -10.91 3.88
C VAL A 76 -10.12 -9.97 4.89
N THR A 77 -10.49 -8.75 4.50
CA THR A 77 -11.00 -7.73 5.42
C THR A 77 -12.53 -7.61 5.42
N GLY A 78 -13.20 -8.12 4.41
CA GLY A 78 -14.64 -7.93 4.23
C GLY A 78 -15.02 -6.52 3.78
N CYS A 79 -14.08 -5.72 3.29
CA CYS A 79 -14.35 -4.35 2.86
C CYS A 79 -15.39 -4.32 1.74
N VAL A 80 -16.17 -3.23 1.68
CA VAL A 80 -17.25 -3.08 0.68
C VAL A 80 -16.75 -2.44 -0.61
N LYS A 81 -15.61 -1.74 -0.57
CA LYS A 81 -14.92 -1.17 -1.73
C LYS A 81 -13.47 -0.84 -1.36
N THR A 82 -12.69 -0.47 -2.36
CA THR A 82 -11.34 0.03 -2.17
C THR A 82 -11.23 1.45 -2.72
N TYR A 83 -10.40 2.27 -2.08
CA TYR A 83 -10.00 3.57 -2.60
C TYR A 83 -8.62 3.43 -3.24
N VAL A 84 -8.43 4.07 -4.38
CA VAL A 84 -7.14 4.17 -5.06
C VAL A 84 -6.73 5.63 -5.07
N MET A 85 -5.57 5.96 -4.52
CA MET A 85 -5.13 7.35 -4.39
C MET A 85 -3.63 7.45 -4.69
N GLN A 86 -3.24 8.54 -5.35
CA GLN A 86 -1.84 8.83 -5.63
C GLN A 86 -1.60 10.33 -5.47
N PHE A 87 -0.72 10.71 -4.59
CA PHE A 87 -0.32 12.10 -4.36
C PHE A 87 1.20 12.26 -4.42
N SER A 88 1.93 11.52 -3.58
CA SER A 88 3.41 11.49 -3.56
C SER A 88 4.02 12.89 -3.35
N GLU A 89 3.46 13.66 -2.41
CA GLU A 89 3.86 15.04 -2.15
C GLU A 89 4.39 15.29 -0.73
N ALA A 90 4.26 14.32 0.17
CA ALA A 90 4.77 14.49 1.53
C ALA A 90 6.30 14.58 1.50
N GLU A 91 6.86 15.53 2.26
CA GLU A 91 8.30 15.74 2.33
C GLU A 91 9.03 14.45 2.71
N GLY A 92 10.01 14.07 1.91
CA GLY A 92 10.76 12.81 2.08
C GLY A 92 10.09 11.58 1.46
N TYR A 93 8.87 11.70 0.93
CA TYR A 93 8.09 10.60 0.38
C TYR A 93 7.58 10.91 -1.05
N GLU A 94 8.35 11.67 -1.80
CA GLU A 94 8.01 12.06 -3.18
C GLU A 94 8.17 10.92 -4.19
N HIS A 95 8.89 9.84 -3.83
CA HIS A 95 8.92 8.62 -4.63
C HIS A 95 7.48 8.20 -4.92
N LEU A 96 7.14 8.07 -6.19
CA LEU A 96 5.78 7.72 -6.61
C LEU A 96 5.26 6.53 -5.81
N HIS A 97 4.08 6.66 -5.26
CA HIS A 97 3.41 5.53 -4.62
C HIS A 97 1.91 5.68 -4.70
N VAL A 98 1.23 4.55 -4.85
CA VAL A 98 -0.21 4.46 -4.96
C VAL A 98 -0.74 3.81 -3.69
N HIS A 99 -1.73 4.44 -3.07
CA HIS A 99 -2.42 3.88 -1.92
C HIS A 99 -3.63 3.08 -2.38
N LEU A 100 -3.79 1.89 -1.82
CA LEU A 100 -4.98 1.07 -1.99
C LEU A 100 -5.56 0.82 -0.59
N VAL A 101 -6.74 1.37 -0.32
CA VAL A 101 -7.29 1.44 1.04
C VAL A 101 -8.65 0.76 1.10
N PRO A 102 -8.85 -0.22 2.02
CA PRO A 102 -10.15 -0.85 2.19
C PRO A 102 -11.13 0.12 2.87
N ARG A 103 -12.35 0.19 2.34
CA ARG A 103 -13.45 0.95 2.93
C ARG A 103 -14.42 -0.03 3.57
N MET A 104 -14.54 0.05 4.89
CA MET A 104 -15.42 -0.85 5.65
C MET A 104 -16.86 -0.33 5.65
N ALA A 105 -17.82 -1.25 5.77
CA ALA A 105 -19.25 -0.88 5.75
C ALA A 105 -19.63 0.08 6.87
N ASP A 106 -19.04 -0.08 8.05
CA ASP A 106 -19.28 0.71 9.25
C ASP A 106 -18.35 1.94 9.40
N GLN A 107 -17.59 2.26 8.35
CA GLN A 107 -16.63 3.36 8.41
C GLN A 107 -17.36 4.69 8.69
N PRO A 108 -16.88 5.49 9.68
CA PRO A 108 -17.48 6.78 9.97
C PRO A 108 -17.50 7.71 8.75
N VAL A 109 -18.57 8.50 8.62
CA VAL A 109 -18.75 9.40 7.46
C VAL A 109 -17.57 10.39 7.30
N ASP A 110 -17.03 10.88 8.42
CA ASP A 110 -15.90 11.81 8.45
C ASP A 110 -14.56 11.16 8.10
N LEU A 111 -14.52 9.84 7.90
CA LEU A 111 -13.33 9.08 7.45
C LEU A 111 -13.52 8.46 6.07
N LYS A 112 -14.60 8.80 5.35
CA LYS A 112 -14.86 8.30 3.99
C LYS A 112 -14.21 9.19 2.93
N GLY A 113 -13.97 8.60 1.74
CA GLY A 113 -13.37 9.32 0.61
C GLY A 113 -12.00 9.88 0.97
N PRO A 114 -11.67 11.12 0.56
CA PRO A 114 -10.36 11.73 0.87
C PRO A 114 -10.06 11.80 2.35
N ASN A 115 -11.08 11.83 3.20
CA ASN A 115 -10.92 11.89 4.65
C ASN A 115 -10.36 10.59 5.26
N VAL A 116 -10.22 9.55 4.46
CA VAL A 116 -9.58 8.28 4.87
C VAL A 116 -8.13 8.51 5.36
N PHE A 117 -7.50 9.60 5.01
CA PHE A 117 -6.21 10.01 5.57
C PHE A 117 -6.27 10.23 7.09
N GLY A 118 -7.46 10.41 7.67
CA GLY A 118 -7.64 10.49 9.12
C GLY A 118 -7.22 9.22 9.87
N TYR A 119 -7.06 8.08 9.20
CA TYR A 119 -6.49 6.87 9.80
C TYR A 119 -4.96 6.89 9.90
N LEU A 120 -4.30 7.88 9.31
CA LEU A 120 -2.85 8.06 9.46
C LEU A 120 -2.58 8.83 10.74
N THR A 121 -1.50 8.50 11.43
CA THR A 121 -1.07 9.21 12.63
C THR A 121 0.44 9.18 12.77
N ASP A 122 1.00 10.25 13.34
CA ASP A 122 2.41 10.32 13.73
C ASP A 122 2.64 9.72 15.12
N ASP A 123 1.58 9.40 15.85
CA ASP A 123 1.66 8.75 17.15
C ASP A 123 1.91 7.25 16.98
N GLU A 124 3.17 6.86 17.11
CA GLU A 124 3.61 5.47 16.94
C GLU A 124 2.90 4.50 17.89
N THR A 125 2.40 4.97 19.03
CA THR A 125 1.71 4.10 19.99
C THR A 125 0.36 3.63 19.46
N GLN A 126 -0.19 4.29 18.44
CA GLN A 126 -1.47 3.95 17.81
C GLN A 126 -1.30 3.12 16.53
N TRP A 127 -0.07 2.95 16.06
CA TRP A 127 0.17 2.17 14.84
C TRP A 127 -0.17 0.70 15.04
N LEU A 128 -0.61 0.05 13.98
CA LEU A 128 -0.66 -1.40 13.94
C LEU A 128 0.73 -1.96 14.22
N THR A 129 0.80 -3.06 14.96
CA THR A 129 2.08 -3.71 15.24
C THR A 129 2.66 -4.35 13.98
N ASP A 130 3.96 -4.57 13.97
CA ASP A 130 4.62 -5.30 12.88
C ASP A 130 4.01 -6.69 12.70
N ALA A 131 3.71 -7.37 13.81
CA ALA A 131 3.09 -8.70 13.79
C ALA A 131 1.69 -8.69 13.14
N GLU A 132 0.88 -7.67 13.44
CA GLU A 132 -0.44 -7.50 12.82
C GLU A 132 -0.33 -7.27 11.31
N ARG A 133 0.60 -6.43 10.90
CA ARG A 133 0.84 -6.16 9.47
C ARG A 133 1.40 -7.38 8.74
N ASP A 134 2.32 -8.13 9.36
CA ASP A 134 2.86 -9.36 8.79
C ASP A 134 1.77 -10.45 8.65
N ARG A 135 0.90 -10.58 9.65
CA ARG A 135 -0.20 -11.54 9.60
C ARG A 135 -1.15 -11.20 8.45
N LEU A 136 -1.55 -9.95 8.33
CA LEU A 136 -2.43 -9.52 7.24
C LEU A 136 -1.76 -9.73 5.88
N ALA A 137 -0.47 -9.42 5.78
CA ALA A 137 0.30 -9.65 4.56
C ALA A 137 0.28 -11.12 4.13
N GLY A 138 0.42 -12.03 5.09
CA GLY A 138 0.33 -13.48 4.82
C GLY A 138 -1.06 -13.91 4.36
N GLU A 139 -2.10 -13.38 4.96
CA GLU A 139 -3.48 -13.64 4.55
C GLU A 139 -3.76 -13.12 3.13
N LEU A 140 -3.25 -11.93 2.81
CA LEU A 140 -3.38 -11.37 1.46
C LEU A 140 -2.64 -12.21 0.42
N GLN A 141 -1.43 -12.66 0.73
CA GLN A 141 -0.69 -13.57 -0.17
C GLN A 141 -1.47 -14.86 -0.43
N GLY A 142 -2.07 -15.44 0.61
CA GLY A 142 -2.91 -16.62 0.48
C GLY A 142 -4.12 -16.39 -0.43
N ALA A 143 -4.74 -15.21 -0.34
CA ALA A 143 -5.89 -14.84 -1.16
C ALA A 143 -5.50 -14.52 -2.61
N LEU A 144 -4.27 -14.13 -2.86
CA LEU A 144 -3.77 -13.89 -4.22
C LEU A 144 -3.46 -15.21 -4.97
N GLY A 145 -3.34 -16.27 -4.25
CA GLY A 145 -3.03 -17.57 -4.82
C GLY A 145 -1.58 -17.83 -5.03
#